data_577a7a2ebb36f52b4d5d7983c9c27151
#
_entry.id   577a7a2ebb36f52b4d5d7983c9c27151
#
_cell.length_a   1.000
_cell.length_b   1.000
_cell.length_c   1.000
_cell.angle_alpha   90.00
_cell.angle_beta   90.00
_cell.angle_gamma   90.00
#
_symmetry.space_group_name_H-M   'P 1'
#
loop_
_entity.id
_entity.type
_entity.pdbx_description
1 polymer ?
#
loop_
_entity_poly.entity_id
_entity_poly.type
_entity_poly.pdbx_seq_one_letter_code
_entity_poly.pdbx_strand_id
1 'polypeptide(L)'
;LSIKNGVVSRSMLVGNEPFSPSSFESIQTYTGNGTDTTMTFGSIPATYSSLQLRCLSRGVAGASRITMRFNGDATGYTTHNLSGDGLSATALGYADTGYLYLWQSVADSSWAANILGAAIIDIHDYASTTLNKTVRCFAGMNNNTTSTYQGVALSSGVWIDTSAINSIAIGFDGAAFTTSTTFALYGVK
;
A
#
# COMPACT_ATOMS: atom_id res chain seq x y z
N LEU A 1 -10.12 -38.80 -20.31
CA LEU A 1 -9.18 -38.00 -19.48
C LEU A 1 -7.78 -38.51 -19.72
N SER A 2 -6.91 -37.75 -20.32
CA SER A 2 -5.53 -38.15 -20.53
C SER A 2 -4.61 -37.28 -19.68
N ILE A 3 -3.93 -37.89 -18.71
CA ILE A 3 -2.90 -37.24 -17.93
C ILE A 3 -1.56 -37.66 -18.50
N LYS A 4 -0.78 -36.75 -19.01
CA LYS A 4 0.58 -37.01 -19.48
C LYS A 4 1.54 -36.23 -18.59
N ASN A 5 2.46 -36.95 -17.95
CA ASN A 5 3.46 -36.37 -17.05
C ASN A 5 2.95 -35.59 -15.83
N GLY A 6 1.78 -35.99 -15.27
CA GLY A 6 1.22 -35.33 -14.08
C GLY A 6 0.69 -33.90 -14.30
N VAL A 7 0.66 -33.40 -15.53
CA VAL A 7 0.15 -32.05 -15.86
C VAL A 7 -1.23 -32.20 -16.47
N VAL A 8 -2.22 -31.56 -15.84
CA VAL A 8 -3.57 -31.43 -16.39
C VAL A 8 -3.53 -30.31 -17.41
N SER A 9 -3.86 -30.62 -18.68
CA SER A 9 -3.92 -29.58 -19.70
C SER A 9 -5.12 -28.67 -19.46
N ARG A 10 -4.99 -27.42 -19.86
CA ARG A 10 -6.01 -26.37 -19.73
C ARG A 10 -7.38 -26.77 -20.31
N SER A 11 -7.39 -27.64 -21.32
CA SER A 11 -8.59 -28.14 -21.98
C SER A 11 -9.35 -29.20 -21.18
N MET A 12 -8.83 -29.63 -20.02
CA MET A 12 -9.45 -30.66 -19.18
C MET A 12 -10.20 -30.12 -17.98
N LEU A 13 -10.19 -28.81 -17.76
CA LEU A 13 -11.01 -28.18 -16.72
C LEU A 13 -12.48 -28.19 -17.21
N VAL A 14 -13.32 -28.83 -16.42
CA VAL A 14 -14.78 -28.94 -16.67
C VAL A 14 -15.39 -27.56 -16.58
N GLY A 15 -16.00 -27.14 -17.67
CA GLY A 15 -16.50 -25.79 -17.89
C GLY A 15 -15.58 -25.02 -18.83
N ASN A 16 -16.12 -24.47 -19.86
CA ASN A 16 -15.42 -23.68 -20.90
C ASN A 16 -14.86 -22.35 -20.36
N GLU A 17 -14.72 -22.21 -19.05
CA GLU A 17 -14.09 -21.05 -18.45
C GLU A 17 -12.58 -21.14 -18.61
N PRO A 18 -11.96 -20.19 -19.30
CA PRO A 18 -10.51 -20.12 -19.32
C PRO A 18 -10.00 -20.04 -17.89
N PHE A 19 -8.98 -20.82 -17.54
CA PHE A 19 -8.30 -20.66 -16.24
C PHE A 19 -7.98 -19.17 -16.06
N SER A 20 -8.77 -18.52 -15.22
CA SER A 20 -8.50 -17.14 -14.85
C SER A 20 -7.26 -17.17 -13.94
N PRO A 21 -6.14 -16.57 -14.34
CA PRO A 21 -5.06 -16.33 -13.40
C PRO A 21 -5.65 -15.59 -12.20
N SER A 22 -5.05 -15.78 -11.01
CA SER A 22 -5.51 -15.21 -9.74
C SER A 22 -5.98 -13.76 -9.94
N SER A 23 -7.02 -13.34 -9.20
CA SER A 23 -7.55 -11.97 -9.22
C SER A 23 -6.49 -10.90 -8.91
N PHE A 24 -5.31 -11.33 -8.40
CA PHE A 24 -4.16 -10.48 -8.12
C PHE A 24 -2.96 -10.94 -8.95
N GLU A 25 -2.36 -10.01 -9.66
CA GLU A 25 -1.13 -10.22 -10.42
C GLU A 25 -0.01 -9.37 -9.80
N SER A 26 1.11 -10.00 -9.45
CA SER A 26 2.26 -9.27 -8.89
C SER A 26 2.88 -8.39 -9.96
N ILE A 27 2.98 -7.08 -9.69
CA ILE A 27 3.63 -6.12 -10.58
C ILE A 27 5.09 -5.95 -10.17
N GLN A 28 5.34 -5.60 -8.90
CA GLN A 28 6.68 -5.33 -8.41
C GLN A 28 6.74 -5.48 -6.89
N THR A 29 7.90 -5.88 -6.38
CA THR A 29 8.18 -5.92 -4.94
C THR A 29 9.46 -5.16 -4.64
N TYR A 30 9.45 -4.42 -3.54
CA TYR A 30 10.62 -3.72 -2.98
C TYR A 30 10.91 -4.24 -1.58
N THR A 31 12.20 -4.39 -1.26
CA THR A 31 12.69 -4.67 0.11
C THR A 31 13.62 -3.53 0.53
N GLY A 32 13.42 -3.03 1.74
CA GLY A 32 14.24 -1.95 2.29
C GLY A 32 15.71 -2.33 2.39
N ASN A 33 16.59 -1.35 2.27
CA ASN A 33 18.05 -1.53 2.31
C ASN A 33 18.71 -0.90 3.55
N GLY A 34 17.92 -0.29 4.42
CA GLY A 34 18.41 0.41 5.62
C GLY A 34 18.77 1.90 5.44
N THR A 35 18.75 2.40 4.21
CA THR A 35 19.20 3.76 3.87
C THR A 35 18.19 4.58 3.06
N ASP A 36 17.42 3.94 2.19
CA ASP A 36 16.43 4.63 1.37
C ASP A 36 15.32 5.23 2.23
N THR A 37 15.00 6.49 2.00
CA THR A 37 13.87 7.21 2.62
C THR A 37 12.63 7.23 1.73
N THR A 38 12.79 6.91 0.45
CA THR A 38 11.73 6.85 -0.56
C THR A 38 12.08 5.78 -1.59
N MET A 39 11.07 5.05 -2.06
CA MET A 39 11.15 4.15 -3.20
C MET A 39 10.05 4.48 -4.20
N THR A 40 10.21 4.05 -5.45
CA THR A 40 9.22 4.30 -6.50
C THR A 40 8.96 3.03 -7.31
N PHE A 41 7.71 2.62 -7.39
CA PHE A 41 7.22 1.71 -8.40
C PHE A 41 6.98 2.49 -9.68
N GLY A 42 7.62 2.12 -10.76
CA GLY A 42 7.48 2.78 -12.06
C GLY A 42 6.94 1.86 -13.14
N SER A 43 6.58 2.43 -14.28
CA SER A 43 6.09 1.67 -15.46
C SER A 43 4.89 0.78 -15.12
N ILE A 44 3.96 1.27 -14.31
CA ILE A 44 2.77 0.53 -13.91
C ILE A 44 1.84 0.38 -15.12
N PRO A 45 1.48 -0.86 -15.53
CA PRO A 45 0.59 -1.07 -16.65
C PRO A 45 -0.83 -0.57 -16.36
N ALA A 46 -1.50 0.03 -17.34
CA ALA A 46 -2.89 0.52 -17.24
C ALA A 46 -3.93 -0.57 -17.59
N THR A 47 -3.66 -1.84 -17.25
CA THR A 47 -4.45 -3.01 -17.70
C THR A 47 -5.28 -3.67 -16.61
N TYR A 48 -5.18 -3.20 -15.38
CA TYR A 48 -5.91 -3.73 -14.23
C TYR A 48 -7.13 -2.86 -13.89
N SER A 49 -8.09 -3.43 -13.17
CA SER A 49 -9.26 -2.70 -12.68
C SER A 49 -8.91 -1.75 -11.52
N SER A 50 -7.96 -2.16 -10.68
CA SER A 50 -7.44 -1.37 -9.57
C SER A 50 -6.04 -1.85 -9.19
N LEU A 51 -5.36 -1.11 -8.30
CA LEU A 51 -4.10 -1.55 -7.72
C LEU A 51 -4.28 -1.83 -6.23
N GLN A 52 -3.52 -2.81 -5.72
CA GLN A 52 -3.40 -3.06 -4.29
C GLN A 52 -1.93 -3.11 -3.89
N LEU A 53 -1.58 -2.34 -2.86
CA LEU A 53 -0.26 -2.38 -2.24
C LEU A 53 -0.36 -3.07 -0.88
N ARG A 54 0.49 -4.06 -0.64
CA ARG A 54 0.65 -4.75 0.65
C ARG A 54 1.98 -4.36 1.26
N CYS A 55 1.91 -3.92 2.51
CA CYS A 55 3.07 -3.38 3.20
C CYS A 55 3.31 -4.14 4.50
N LEU A 56 4.57 -4.52 4.72
CA LEU A 56 5.14 -4.78 6.04
C LEU A 56 6.22 -3.74 6.27
N SER A 57 6.10 -2.93 7.32
CA SER A 57 6.87 -1.68 7.40
C SER A 57 7.45 -1.44 8.77
N ARG A 58 8.75 -1.14 8.77
CA ARG A 58 9.50 -0.67 9.91
C ARG A 58 10.48 0.41 9.45
N GLY A 59 10.38 1.58 10.04
CA GLY A 59 11.27 2.69 9.78
C GLY A 59 12.43 2.76 10.76
N VAL A 60 13.48 3.46 10.38
CA VAL A 60 14.46 3.99 11.31
C VAL A 60 13.78 5.06 12.17
N ALA A 61 14.37 5.53 13.25
CA ALA A 61 13.74 6.43 14.23
C ALA A 61 12.90 7.57 13.61
N GLY A 62 11.75 7.84 14.20
CA GLY A 62 10.82 8.89 13.79
C GLY A 62 9.76 8.47 12.75
N ALA A 63 9.80 7.24 12.25
CA ALA A 63 8.78 6.74 11.32
C ALA A 63 7.45 6.50 12.04
N SER A 64 6.34 6.98 11.49
CA SER A 64 5.02 6.80 12.08
C SER A 64 3.92 6.45 11.07
N ARG A 65 4.13 6.76 9.80
CA ARG A 65 3.13 6.61 8.74
C ARG A 65 3.78 6.45 7.37
N ILE A 66 3.05 5.81 6.47
CA ILE A 66 3.38 5.79 5.05
C ILE A 66 2.95 7.13 4.43
N THR A 67 3.84 7.72 3.63
CA THR A 67 3.52 8.80 2.70
C THR A 67 3.52 8.27 1.27
N MET A 68 2.56 8.72 0.45
CA MET A 68 2.42 8.24 -0.92
C MET A 68 2.19 9.39 -1.90
N ARG A 69 2.84 9.31 -3.06
CA ARG A 69 2.66 10.22 -4.20
C ARG A 69 2.47 9.44 -5.49
N PHE A 70 1.78 10.06 -6.44
CA PHE A 70 1.56 9.53 -7.78
C PHE A 70 2.25 10.41 -8.82
N ASN A 71 2.87 9.79 -9.81
CA ASN A 71 3.49 10.44 -10.97
C ASN A 71 4.51 11.56 -10.63
N GLY A 72 5.06 11.53 -9.40
CA GLY A 72 5.97 12.58 -8.92
C GLY A 72 5.28 13.90 -8.55
N ASP A 73 3.94 13.99 -8.64
CA ASP A 73 3.19 15.19 -8.27
C ASP A 73 3.28 15.42 -6.76
N ALA A 74 3.38 16.69 -6.36
CA ALA A 74 3.52 17.13 -4.98
C ALA A 74 2.34 18.02 -4.52
N THR A 75 1.18 17.91 -5.18
CA THR A 75 0.01 18.74 -4.92
C THR A 75 -1.29 17.95 -5.02
N GLY A 76 -2.38 18.49 -4.51
CA GLY A 76 -3.73 17.97 -4.73
C GLY A 76 -4.07 16.73 -3.92
N TYR A 77 -3.38 16.45 -2.80
CA TYR A 77 -3.69 15.29 -1.95
C TYR A 77 -4.52 15.71 -0.74
N THR A 78 -5.56 14.93 -0.47
CA THR A 78 -6.38 15.06 0.73
C THR A 78 -6.52 13.69 1.38
N THR A 79 -6.41 13.62 2.70
CA THR A 79 -6.54 12.36 3.45
C THR A 79 -7.39 12.58 4.70
N HIS A 80 -8.28 11.63 4.99
CA HIS A 80 -8.98 11.51 6.26
C HIS A 80 -8.61 10.19 6.93
N ASN A 81 -8.35 10.25 8.23
CA ASN A 81 -7.92 9.11 9.03
C ASN A 81 -8.84 8.94 10.24
N LEU A 82 -9.25 7.71 10.50
CA LEU A 82 -9.89 7.28 11.74
C LEU A 82 -8.98 6.22 12.36
N SER A 83 -8.54 6.44 13.58
CA SER A 83 -7.65 5.51 14.28
C SER A 83 -8.10 5.25 15.70
N GLY A 84 -7.75 4.07 16.22
CA GLY A 84 -7.97 3.67 17.60
C GLY A 84 -6.73 3.00 18.17
N ASP A 85 -6.31 3.42 19.38
CA ASP A 85 -5.14 2.91 20.11
C ASP A 85 -5.51 1.95 21.25
N GLY A 86 -6.78 1.59 21.37
CA GLY A 86 -7.33 0.77 22.45
C GLY A 86 -7.76 1.58 23.68
N LEU A 87 -7.45 2.87 23.75
CA LEU A 87 -7.83 3.80 24.83
C LEU A 87 -8.76 4.89 24.29
N SER A 88 -8.51 5.38 23.08
CA SER A 88 -9.25 6.47 22.43
C SER A 88 -9.41 6.22 20.93
N ALA A 89 -10.40 6.89 20.35
CA ALA A 89 -10.54 7.01 18.91
C ALA A 89 -10.21 8.43 18.48
N THR A 90 -9.47 8.58 17.39
CA THR A 90 -9.04 9.87 16.86
C THR A 90 -9.40 9.98 15.39
N ALA A 91 -9.96 11.13 14.99
CA ALA A 91 -10.21 11.48 13.60
C ALA A 91 -9.34 12.67 13.21
N LEU A 92 -8.66 12.58 12.06
CA LEU A 92 -7.79 13.62 11.53
C LEU A 92 -8.03 13.78 10.03
N GLY A 93 -7.93 15.01 9.54
CA GLY A 93 -7.99 15.34 8.13
C GLY A 93 -6.81 16.19 7.70
N TYR A 94 -6.33 15.96 6.49
CA TYR A 94 -5.30 16.77 5.83
C TYR A 94 -5.82 17.12 4.44
N ALA A 95 -5.75 18.37 4.07
CA ALA A 95 -6.16 18.85 2.75
C ALA A 95 -5.02 19.62 2.09
N ASP A 96 -4.97 19.54 0.77
CA ASP A 96 -4.00 20.23 -0.08
C ASP A 96 -2.53 20.00 0.34
N THR A 97 -2.22 18.76 0.62
CA THR A 97 -0.88 18.32 1.01
C THR A 97 -0.08 17.82 -0.18
N GLY A 98 1.23 17.68 0.00
CA GLY A 98 2.13 17.08 -1.00
C GLY A 98 2.13 15.55 -1.02
N TYR A 99 1.35 14.89 -0.14
CA TYR A 99 1.29 13.43 0.00
C TYR A 99 -0.07 12.98 0.52
N LEU A 100 -0.43 11.73 0.25
CA LEU A 100 -1.36 10.98 1.09
C LEU A 100 -0.63 10.55 2.38
N TYR A 101 -1.25 10.78 3.52
CA TYR A 101 -0.76 10.36 4.84
C TYR A 101 -1.57 9.16 5.34
N LEU A 102 -0.94 7.99 5.38
CA LEU A 102 -1.57 6.73 5.79
C LEU A 102 -1.10 6.36 7.19
N TRP A 103 -1.97 6.54 8.17
CA TRP A 103 -1.65 6.46 9.60
C TRP A 103 -1.56 5.02 10.12
N GLN A 104 -0.86 4.84 11.26
CA GLN A 104 -0.70 3.57 11.99
C GLN A 104 -0.16 2.44 11.10
N SER A 105 0.70 2.78 10.15
CA SER A 105 1.17 1.85 9.13
C SER A 105 2.64 1.46 9.28
N VAL A 106 3.43 2.15 10.11
CA VAL A 106 4.88 1.96 10.21
C VAL A 106 5.31 1.80 11.65
N ALA A 107 5.94 0.67 11.99
CA ALA A 107 6.58 0.49 13.29
C ALA A 107 7.89 1.28 13.34
N ASP A 108 8.13 1.98 14.43
CA ASP A 108 9.37 2.72 14.69
C ASP A 108 10.48 1.80 15.22
N SER A 109 11.74 2.11 14.90
CA SER A 109 12.90 1.34 15.34
C SER A 109 13.15 1.41 16.85
N SER A 110 12.57 2.39 17.57
CA SER A 110 12.60 2.47 19.04
C SER A 110 11.78 1.37 19.72
N TRP A 111 10.89 0.70 18.94
CA TRP A 111 10.10 -0.43 19.44
C TRP A 111 10.93 -1.70 19.51
N ALA A 112 10.42 -2.72 20.22
CA ALA A 112 11.07 -4.02 20.30
C ALA A 112 11.41 -4.55 18.90
N ALA A 113 12.54 -5.25 18.79
CA ALA A 113 12.98 -5.86 17.54
C ALA A 113 11.89 -6.78 16.99
N ASN A 114 11.83 -6.92 15.67
CA ASN A 114 10.91 -7.82 14.95
C ASN A 114 9.43 -7.43 15.00
N ILE A 115 9.08 -6.22 15.45
CA ILE A 115 7.74 -5.66 15.31
C ILE A 115 7.66 -4.87 14.00
N LEU A 116 6.63 -5.15 13.21
CA LEU A 116 6.34 -4.49 11.94
C LEU A 116 4.93 -3.89 11.99
N GLY A 117 4.72 -2.79 11.31
CA GLY A 117 3.41 -2.34 10.91
C GLY A 117 2.96 -3.10 9.66
N ALA A 118 1.65 -3.30 9.51
CA ALA A 118 1.05 -3.91 8.33
C ALA A 118 -0.01 -2.98 7.73
N ALA A 119 -0.04 -2.89 6.41
CA ALA A 119 -1.06 -2.13 5.70
C ALA A 119 -1.46 -2.80 4.39
N ILE A 120 -2.76 -2.67 4.06
CA ILE A 120 -3.31 -2.94 2.73
C ILE A 120 -3.86 -1.63 2.21
N ILE A 121 -3.42 -1.24 1.01
CA ILE A 121 -3.78 0.02 0.37
C ILE A 121 -4.38 -0.30 -0.98
N ASP A 122 -5.66 0.05 -1.18
CA ASP A 122 -6.36 -0.07 -2.45
C ASP A 122 -6.35 1.29 -3.17
N ILE A 123 -6.01 1.29 -4.45
CA ILE A 123 -5.96 2.47 -5.32
C ILE A 123 -6.95 2.23 -6.46
N HIS A 124 -8.06 2.98 -6.42
CA HIS A 124 -9.15 2.87 -7.38
C HIS A 124 -8.98 3.89 -8.52
N ASP A 125 -9.56 3.57 -9.67
CA ASP A 125 -9.58 4.43 -10.86
C ASP A 125 -8.18 4.85 -11.35
N TYR A 126 -7.14 4.10 -10.97
CA TYR A 126 -5.74 4.47 -11.22
C TYR A 126 -5.42 4.70 -12.71
N ALA A 127 -6.03 3.95 -13.61
CA ALA A 127 -5.84 4.06 -15.06
C ALA A 127 -6.81 5.06 -15.74
N SER A 128 -7.77 5.63 -14.98
CA SER A 128 -8.72 6.60 -15.52
C SER A 128 -8.01 7.90 -15.91
N THR A 129 -8.46 8.49 -17.01
CA THR A 129 -8.05 9.82 -17.47
C THR A 129 -9.16 10.87 -17.30
N THR A 130 -10.24 10.51 -16.61
CA THR A 130 -11.41 11.38 -16.40
C THR A 130 -11.84 11.47 -14.93
N LEU A 131 -11.38 10.54 -14.07
CA LEU A 131 -11.71 10.49 -12.64
C LEU A 131 -10.47 10.78 -11.79
N ASN A 132 -10.67 11.48 -10.68
CA ASN A 132 -9.68 11.59 -9.62
C ASN A 132 -9.40 10.22 -8.99
N LYS A 133 -8.25 10.06 -8.37
CA LYS A 133 -7.82 8.77 -7.82
C LYS A 133 -8.20 8.64 -6.36
N THR A 134 -8.96 7.61 -6.04
CA THR A 134 -9.40 7.32 -4.66
C THR A 134 -8.52 6.23 -4.05
N VAL A 135 -8.07 6.46 -2.83
CA VAL A 135 -7.23 5.53 -2.06
C VAL A 135 -7.92 5.17 -0.76
N ARG A 136 -7.88 3.89 -0.39
CA ARG A 136 -8.27 3.40 0.92
C ARG A 136 -7.12 2.60 1.51
N CYS A 137 -6.88 2.77 2.81
CA CYS A 137 -5.88 2.02 3.54
C CYS A 137 -6.49 1.48 4.83
N PHE A 138 -6.24 0.21 5.08
CA PHE A 138 -6.43 -0.40 6.39
C PHE A 138 -5.05 -0.78 6.92
N ALA A 139 -4.71 -0.25 8.08
CA ALA A 139 -3.39 -0.42 8.68
C ALA A 139 -3.49 -0.77 10.17
N GLY A 140 -2.45 -1.39 10.68
CA GLY A 140 -2.32 -1.69 12.10
C GLY A 140 -0.89 -2.01 12.50
N MET A 141 -0.58 -1.68 13.75
CA MET A 141 0.68 -2.01 14.39
C MET A 141 0.51 -2.10 15.90
N ASN A 142 1.27 -2.99 16.54
CA ASN A 142 1.19 -3.20 17.98
C ASN A 142 2.55 -3.60 18.54
N ASN A 143 3.01 -2.93 19.58
CA ASN A 143 4.28 -3.23 20.27
C ASN A 143 4.09 -3.88 21.65
N ASN A 144 2.89 -4.42 21.91
CA ASN A 144 2.52 -5.07 23.18
C ASN A 144 2.62 -4.15 24.41
N THR A 145 2.38 -2.86 24.22
CA THR A 145 2.28 -1.84 25.29
C THR A 145 0.99 -1.04 25.12
N THR A 146 0.64 -0.24 26.12
CA THR A 146 -0.45 0.74 26.05
C THR A 146 0.13 2.11 25.67
N SER A 147 0.39 2.34 24.40
CA SER A 147 0.94 3.59 23.88
C SER A 147 0.03 4.20 22.83
N THR A 148 -0.08 5.51 22.78
CA THR A 148 -0.87 6.26 21.81
C THR A 148 -0.37 6.17 20.35
N TYR A 149 0.80 5.58 20.13
CA TYR A 149 1.41 5.47 18.80
C TYR A 149 1.22 4.11 18.15
N GLN A 150 0.41 3.23 18.72
CA GLN A 150 0.06 1.93 18.17
C GLN A 150 -1.46 1.82 18.03
N GLY A 151 -1.93 0.88 17.21
CA GLY A 151 -3.36 0.65 17.03
C GLY A 151 -3.73 0.27 15.61
N VAL A 152 -4.96 0.54 15.27
CA VAL A 152 -5.53 0.31 13.94
C VAL A 152 -5.97 1.65 13.33
N ALA A 153 -5.88 1.77 12.01
CA ALA A 153 -6.37 2.94 11.30
C ALA A 153 -7.06 2.58 9.99
N LEU A 154 -8.11 3.33 9.69
CA LEU A 154 -8.71 3.44 8.37
C LEU A 154 -8.34 4.81 7.81
N SER A 155 -7.74 4.83 6.62
CA SER A 155 -7.44 6.06 5.89
C SER A 155 -8.18 6.06 4.57
N SER A 156 -8.76 7.19 4.21
CA SER A 156 -9.34 7.45 2.89
C SER A 156 -8.67 8.68 2.31
N GLY A 157 -8.20 8.59 1.08
CA GLY A 157 -7.50 9.68 0.42
C GLY A 157 -7.94 9.87 -1.01
N VAL A 158 -7.70 11.06 -1.51
CA VAL A 158 -7.90 11.40 -2.92
C VAL A 158 -6.68 12.17 -3.45
N TRP A 159 -6.30 11.88 -4.67
CA TRP A 159 -5.45 12.73 -5.48
C TRP A 159 -6.32 13.44 -6.52
N ILE A 160 -6.36 14.76 -6.45
CA ILE A 160 -7.18 15.62 -7.31
C ILE A 160 -6.43 15.84 -8.63
N ASP A 161 -6.34 14.79 -9.40
CA ASP A 161 -5.79 14.77 -10.75
C ASP A 161 -6.44 13.63 -11.53
N THR A 162 -6.75 13.88 -12.80
CA THR A 162 -7.37 12.89 -13.68
C THR A 162 -6.36 12.05 -14.47
N SER A 163 -5.06 12.39 -14.43
CA SER A 163 -4.02 11.62 -15.12
C SER A 163 -3.96 10.17 -14.65
N ALA A 164 -3.76 9.23 -15.56
CA ALA A 164 -3.53 7.83 -15.18
C ALA A 164 -2.24 7.71 -14.34
N ILE A 165 -2.28 6.90 -13.28
CA ILE A 165 -1.11 6.61 -12.46
C ILE A 165 -0.20 5.63 -13.18
N ASN A 166 1.03 6.04 -13.46
CA ASN A 166 2.08 5.20 -14.03
C ASN A 166 3.27 4.98 -13.07
N SER A 167 3.30 5.74 -11.99
CA SER A 167 4.30 5.57 -10.92
C SER A 167 3.75 5.92 -9.54
N ILE A 168 4.24 5.22 -8.51
CA ILE A 168 3.87 5.41 -7.11
C ILE A 168 5.15 5.53 -6.29
N ALA A 169 5.37 6.70 -5.69
CA ALA A 169 6.44 6.92 -4.73
C ALA A 169 5.93 6.71 -3.30
N ILE A 170 6.71 6.01 -2.47
CA ILE A 170 6.38 5.67 -1.09
C ILE A 170 7.53 6.10 -0.20
N GLY A 171 7.21 6.69 0.96
CA GLY A 171 8.17 7.09 1.99
C GLY A 171 7.60 6.91 3.40
N PHE A 172 8.42 7.20 4.41
CA PHE A 172 8.06 7.14 5.84
C PHE A 172 8.24 8.49 6.53
N ASP A 173 7.66 9.55 5.97
CA ASP A 173 7.72 10.89 6.57
C ASP A 173 9.16 11.36 6.87
N GLY A 174 10.11 11.02 5.97
CA GLY A 174 11.53 11.36 6.05
C GLY A 174 12.43 10.32 6.71
N ALA A 175 11.88 9.27 7.31
CA ALA A 175 12.66 8.18 7.89
C ALA A 175 13.06 7.13 6.85
N ALA A 176 14.23 6.52 7.03
CA ALA A 176 14.69 5.44 6.14
C ALA A 176 13.95 4.13 6.42
N PHE A 177 13.84 3.28 5.39
CA PHE A 177 13.30 1.93 5.48
C PHE A 177 14.32 1.00 6.14
N THR A 178 13.87 0.16 7.10
CA THR A 178 14.74 -0.93 7.56
C THR A 178 14.76 -2.07 6.55
N THR A 179 15.74 -2.98 6.70
CA THR A 179 15.87 -4.18 5.84
C THR A 179 14.73 -5.19 5.99
N SER A 180 13.88 -5.04 7.02
CA SER A 180 12.67 -5.85 7.21
C SER A 180 11.43 -5.25 6.52
N THR A 181 11.52 -4.06 5.97
CA THR A 181 10.43 -3.42 5.24
C THR A 181 10.24 -4.07 3.88
N THR A 182 8.99 -4.38 3.54
CA THR A 182 8.62 -4.85 2.19
C THR A 182 7.36 -4.16 1.71
N PHE A 183 7.38 -3.78 0.44
CA PHE A 183 6.22 -3.28 -0.30
C PHE A 183 6.00 -4.15 -1.52
N ALA A 184 4.80 -4.70 -1.69
CA ALA A 184 4.43 -5.53 -2.84
C ALA A 184 3.21 -4.93 -3.54
N LEU A 185 3.40 -4.51 -4.79
CA LEU A 185 2.37 -3.93 -5.64
C LEU A 185 1.73 -5.01 -6.51
N TYR A 186 0.40 -5.05 -6.51
CA TYR A 186 -0.42 -5.97 -7.28
C TYR A 186 -1.40 -5.20 -8.15
N GLY A 187 -1.62 -5.73 -9.37
CA GLY A 187 -2.76 -5.39 -10.19
C GLY A 187 -3.95 -6.30 -9.86
N VAL A 188 -5.13 -5.74 -9.70
CA VAL A 188 -6.40 -6.46 -9.49
C VAL A 188 -7.13 -6.54 -10.82
N LYS A 189 -7.57 -7.75 -11.22
CA LYS A 189 -8.30 -8.01 -12.48
C LYS A 189 -9.79 -8.00 -12.29
#